data_a1ccd314ef2ba60e31b3a8b0fdaf8123
#
_entry.id   a1ccd314ef2ba60e31b3a8b0fdaf8123
#
_cell.length_a   1.000
_cell.length_b   1.000
_cell.length_c   1.000
_cell.angle_alpha   90.00
_cell.angle_beta   90.00
_cell.angle_gamma   90.00
#
_symmetry.space_group_name_H-M   'P 1'
#
loop_
_entity.id
_entity.type
_entity.pdbx_description
1 polymer ?
#
loop_
_entity_poly.entity_id
_entity_poly.type
_entity_poly.pdbx_seq_one_letter_code
_entity_poly.pdbx_strand_id
1 'polypeptide(L)'
;MSIVRGLEHCGAKVKVTSNPETILNSTHVVLPGDGAFKFVMDQIIKRNLLNTLKSFSNSKSNLLGICIGMQILFDESCEFEKAEGLGLISGNIVPIPNKGTNGKKLTLPHMGWNNLYQSEHFKSWNETLLENNNAMDEMYF
;
A
#
# COMPACT_ATOMS: atom_id res chain seq x y z
N MET A 1 6.33 -7.17 -15.18
CA MET A 1 5.96 -6.59 -13.88
C MET A 1 5.73 -7.74 -12.91
N SER A 2 6.44 -7.79 -11.78
CA SER A 2 6.36 -8.91 -10.80
C SER A 2 4.98 -9.04 -10.16
N ILE A 3 4.32 -7.92 -9.80
CA ILE A 3 2.97 -7.93 -9.20
C ILE A 3 1.93 -8.58 -10.13
N VAL A 4 1.93 -8.24 -11.41
CA VAL A 4 1.00 -8.86 -12.39
C VAL A 4 1.19 -10.37 -12.42
N ARG A 5 2.45 -10.83 -12.56
CA ARG A 5 2.77 -12.27 -12.57
C ARG A 5 2.37 -12.97 -11.27
N GLY A 6 2.60 -12.31 -10.12
CA GLY A 6 2.20 -12.84 -8.82
C GLY A 6 0.68 -13.04 -8.72
N LEU A 7 -0.09 -12.03 -9.09
CA LEU A 7 -1.55 -12.11 -9.10
C LEU A 7 -2.09 -13.16 -10.08
N GLU A 8 -1.52 -13.23 -11.29
CA GLU A 8 -1.88 -14.23 -12.29
C GLU A 8 -1.54 -15.65 -11.82
N HIS A 9 -0.39 -15.82 -11.14
CA HIS A 9 -0.02 -17.10 -10.52
C HIS A 9 -1.03 -17.56 -9.47
N CYS A 10 -1.63 -16.60 -8.74
CA CYS A 10 -2.72 -16.86 -7.80
C CYS A 10 -4.10 -17.01 -8.49
N GLY A 11 -4.17 -17.08 -9.81
CA GLY A 11 -5.39 -17.31 -10.57
C GLY A 11 -6.20 -16.05 -10.89
N ALA A 12 -5.68 -14.85 -10.59
CA ALA A 12 -6.38 -13.61 -10.92
C ALA A 12 -6.31 -13.29 -12.42
N LYS A 13 -7.39 -12.73 -12.98
CA LYS A 13 -7.39 -12.13 -14.33
C LYS A 13 -6.99 -10.67 -14.20
N VAL A 14 -5.75 -10.36 -14.54
CA VAL A 14 -5.19 -9.02 -14.35
C VAL A 14 -5.29 -8.18 -15.62
N LYS A 15 -5.76 -6.94 -15.48
CA LYS A 15 -5.74 -5.93 -16.54
C LYS A 15 -5.02 -4.68 -16.03
N VAL A 16 -3.88 -4.34 -16.61
CA VAL A 16 -3.18 -3.10 -16.32
C VAL A 16 -3.87 -1.97 -17.09
N THR A 17 -4.31 -0.94 -16.36
CA THR A 17 -5.09 0.15 -16.97
C THR A 17 -4.92 1.45 -16.20
N SER A 18 -5.14 2.57 -16.88
CA SER A 18 -5.38 3.90 -16.30
C SER A 18 -6.73 4.46 -16.77
N ASN A 19 -7.60 3.63 -17.35
CA ASN A 19 -8.92 4.05 -17.78
C ASN A 19 -9.88 4.06 -16.58
N PRO A 20 -10.49 5.24 -16.24
CA PRO A 20 -11.39 5.37 -15.10
C PRO A 20 -12.57 4.40 -15.10
N GLU A 21 -13.19 4.21 -16.27
CA GLU A 21 -14.35 3.32 -16.40
C GLU A 21 -13.97 1.86 -16.11
N THR A 22 -12.81 1.41 -16.63
CA THR A 22 -12.30 0.06 -16.35
C THR A 22 -12.02 -0.11 -14.86
N ILE A 23 -11.47 0.90 -14.20
CA ILE A 23 -11.19 0.88 -12.75
C ILE A 23 -12.51 0.78 -11.98
N LEU A 24 -13.48 1.64 -12.27
CA LEU A 24 -14.77 1.67 -11.54
C LEU A 24 -15.59 0.39 -11.71
N ASN A 25 -15.46 -0.30 -12.84
CA ASN A 25 -16.18 -1.55 -13.13
C ASN A 25 -15.42 -2.81 -12.69
N SER A 26 -14.25 -2.68 -12.06
CA SER A 26 -13.52 -3.85 -11.56
C SER A 26 -13.99 -4.25 -10.15
N THR A 27 -13.81 -5.52 -9.81
CA THR A 27 -14.13 -6.05 -8.48
C THR A 27 -13.01 -5.79 -7.46
N HIS A 28 -11.78 -5.71 -7.96
CA HIS A 28 -10.57 -5.48 -7.16
C HIS A 28 -9.67 -4.51 -7.92
N VAL A 29 -9.09 -3.57 -7.21
CA VAL A 29 -8.05 -2.69 -7.74
C VAL A 29 -6.79 -2.89 -6.91
N VAL A 30 -5.67 -3.14 -7.59
CA VAL A 30 -4.35 -3.12 -6.97
C VAL A 30 -3.63 -1.87 -7.43
N LEU A 31 -3.22 -1.06 -6.47
CA LEU A 31 -2.50 0.18 -6.67
C LEU A 31 -1.02 -0.04 -6.33
N PRO A 32 -0.20 -0.43 -7.30
CA PRO A 32 1.24 -0.54 -7.09
C PRO A 32 1.88 0.83 -7.22
N GLY A 33 3.11 0.95 -6.76
CA GLY A 33 3.87 2.16 -7.00
C GLY A 33 5.35 1.96 -6.71
N ASP A 34 6.14 2.83 -7.30
CA ASP A 34 7.58 2.93 -7.09
C ASP A 34 7.98 4.42 -7.15
N GLY A 35 8.98 4.82 -6.39
CA GLY A 35 9.46 6.18 -6.34
C GLY A 35 8.91 7.00 -5.17
N ALA A 36 8.95 8.32 -5.30
CA ALA A 36 8.57 9.25 -4.24
C ALA A 36 7.06 9.47 -4.16
N PHE A 37 6.54 9.63 -2.95
CA PHE A 37 5.12 9.84 -2.65
C PHE A 37 4.50 10.96 -3.51
N LYS A 38 5.09 12.15 -3.48
CA LYS A 38 4.60 13.29 -4.26
C LYS A 38 4.56 13.01 -5.75
N PHE A 39 5.61 12.39 -6.29
CA PHE A 39 5.65 12.06 -7.72
C PHE A 39 4.48 11.16 -8.12
N VAL A 40 4.19 10.14 -7.32
CA VAL A 40 3.07 9.22 -7.61
C VAL A 40 1.73 9.95 -7.52
N MET A 41 1.53 10.80 -6.52
CA MET A 41 0.32 11.63 -6.41
C MET A 41 0.16 12.58 -7.59
N ASP A 42 1.23 13.24 -8.01
CA ASP A 42 1.22 14.11 -9.21
C ASP A 42 0.83 13.33 -10.49
N GLN A 43 1.29 12.06 -10.62
CA GLN A 43 0.88 11.21 -11.75
C GLN A 43 -0.60 10.81 -11.68
N ILE A 44 -1.13 10.55 -10.50
CA ILE A 44 -2.56 10.24 -10.29
C ILE A 44 -3.42 11.46 -10.67
N ILE A 45 -3.03 12.64 -10.22
CA ILE A 45 -3.73 13.90 -10.53
C ILE A 45 -3.66 14.19 -12.03
N LYS A 46 -2.47 14.13 -12.62
CA LYS A 46 -2.25 14.37 -14.06
C LYS A 46 -3.09 13.44 -14.95
N ARG A 47 -3.35 12.22 -14.50
CA ARG A 47 -4.17 11.22 -15.22
C ARG A 47 -5.65 11.30 -14.88
N ASN A 48 -6.08 12.27 -14.07
CA ASN A 48 -7.46 12.42 -13.58
C ASN A 48 -7.99 11.19 -12.83
N LEU A 49 -7.12 10.46 -12.12
CA LEU A 49 -7.49 9.25 -11.40
C LEU A 49 -7.86 9.49 -9.94
N LEU A 50 -7.62 10.68 -9.39
CA LEU A 50 -7.87 10.99 -7.98
C LEU A 50 -9.32 10.67 -7.57
N ASN A 51 -10.28 11.27 -8.27
CA ASN A 51 -11.71 11.06 -7.99
C ASN A 51 -12.15 9.63 -8.29
N THR A 52 -11.59 9.01 -9.32
CA THR A 52 -11.85 7.60 -9.67
C THR A 52 -11.48 6.67 -8.53
N LEU A 53 -10.28 6.82 -7.96
CA LEU A 53 -9.80 6.00 -6.86
C LEU A 53 -10.62 6.23 -5.58
N LYS A 54 -10.95 7.49 -5.27
CA LYS A 54 -11.82 7.84 -4.13
C LYS A 54 -13.24 7.25 -4.31
N SER A 55 -13.80 7.33 -5.50
CA SER A 55 -15.11 6.75 -5.79
C SER A 55 -15.08 5.22 -5.71
N PHE A 56 -14.01 4.58 -6.23
CA PHE A 56 -13.83 3.14 -6.15
C PHE A 56 -13.73 2.67 -4.68
N SER A 57 -12.96 3.35 -3.85
CA SER A 57 -12.79 2.99 -2.42
C SER A 57 -14.09 3.11 -1.61
N ASN A 58 -15.00 4.02 -2.01
CA ASN A 58 -16.31 4.17 -1.39
C ASN A 58 -17.32 3.10 -1.85
N SER A 59 -16.98 2.30 -2.85
CA SER A 59 -17.77 1.14 -3.27
C SER A 59 -17.51 -0.04 -2.32
N LYS A 60 -18.27 -1.13 -2.49
CA LYS A 60 -18.02 -2.38 -1.76
C LYS A 60 -16.86 -3.21 -2.34
N SER A 61 -16.10 -2.63 -3.26
CA SER A 61 -14.99 -3.29 -3.95
C SER A 61 -13.67 -3.13 -3.18
N ASN A 62 -12.73 -4.04 -3.40
CA ASN A 62 -11.48 -4.11 -2.65
C ASN A 62 -10.36 -3.30 -3.32
N LEU A 63 -9.75 -2.39 -2.59
CA LEU A 63 -8.57 -1.63 -3.01
C LEU A 63 -7.35 -2.08 -2.19
N LEU A 64 -6.33 -2.58 -2.87
CA LEU A 64 -5.05 -2.99 -2.26
C LEU A 64 -3.94 -2.03 -2.70
N GLY A 65 -3.31 -1.36 -1.75
CA GLY A 65 -2.09 -0.60 -1.97
C GLY A 65 -0.84 -1.46 -1.70
N ILE A 66 0.17 -1.38 -2.58
CA ILE A 66 1.44 -2.08 -2.42
C ILE A 66 2.59 -1.06 -2.46
N CYS A 67 3.46 -1.09 -1.45
CA CYS A 67 4.59 -0.18 -1.29
C CYS A 67 4.11 1.27 -1.29
N ILE A 68 4.63 2.15 -2.17
CA ILE A 68 4.18 3.54 -2.28
C ILE A 68 2.67 3.63 -2.59
N GLY A 69 2.11 2.65 -3.29
CA GLY A 69 0.66 2.56 -3.51
C GLY A 69 -0.14 2.40 -2.21
N MET A 70 0.42 1.75 -1.19
CA MET A 70 -0.16 1.71 0.16
C MET A 70 0.03 3.07 0.86
N GLN A 71 1.21 3.66 0.76
CA GLN A 71 1.51 4.93 1.43
C GLN A 71 0.58 6.05 0.98
N ILE A 72 0.29 6.17 -0.31
CA ILE A 72 -0.60 7.22 -0.85
C ILE A 72 -2.07 7.07 -0.44
N LEU A 73 -2.47 5.96 0.18
CA LEU A 73 -3.82 5.83 0.76
C LEU A 73 -4.02 6.72 1.99
N PHE A 74 -2.93 7.12 2.66
CA PHE A 74 -2.96 7.96 3.86
C PHE A 74 -3.25 9.43 3.54
N ASP A 75 -3.41 10.25 4.59
CA ASP A 75 -3.75 11.67 4.45
C ASP A 75 -2.61 12.46 3.81
N GLU A 76 -1.38 12.26 4.29
CA GLU A 76 -0.21 13.01 3.82
C GLU A 76 1.12 12.27 4.05
N SER A 77 2.15 12.74 3.39
CA SER A 77 3.53 12.34 3.65
C SER A 77 4.39 13.53 4.00
N CYS A 78 5.31 13.33 4.95
CA CYS A 78 6.36 14.26 5.36
C CYS A 78 7.75 13.68 5.11
N GLU A 79 7.91 12.73 4.16
CA GLU A 79 9.17 12.03 3.93
C GLU A 79 10.26 12.97 3.37
N PHE A 80 9.99 13.71 2.32
CA PHE A 80 10.91 14.68 1.71
C PHE A 80 10.33 16.09 1.75
N GLU A 81 9.08 16.23 1.39
CA GLU A 81 8.28 17.43 1.41
C GLU A 81 6.86 17.07 1.81
N LYS A 82 6.11 18.04 2.34
CA LYS A 82 4.71 17.81 2.65
C LYS A 82 3.91 17.61 1.35
N ALA A 83 3.24 16.46 1.23
CA ALA A 83 2.42 16.11 0.08
C ALA A 83 1.14 15.42 0.54
N GLU A 84 0.00 15.83 -0.01
CA GLU A 84 -1.30 15.23 0.28
C GLU A 84 -1.46 13.89 -0.45
N GLY A 85 -2.06 12.91 0.26
CA GLY A 85 -2.41 11.61 -0.28
C GLY A 85 -3.87 11.51 -0.72
N LEU A 86 -4.37 10.28 -0.81
CA LEU A 86 -5.76 10.01 -1.15
C LEU A 86 -6.71 10.27 0.03
N GLY A 87 -6.22 10.25 1.27
CA GLY A 87 -7.02 10.43 2.48
C GLY A 87 -8.06 9.33 2.68
N LEU A 88 -7.73 8.10 2.31
CA LEU A 88 -8.60 6.92 2.49
C LEU A 88 -8.33 6.22 3.81
N ILE A 89 -7.16 6.42 4.37
CA ILE A 89 -6.72 5.90 5.67
C ILE A 89 -6.19 7.09 6.47
N SER A 90 -6.74 7.34 7.64
CA SER A 90 -6.27 8.43 8.50
C SER A 90 -4.88 8.17 9.02
N GLY A 91 -4.00 9.16 8.91
CA GLY A 91 -2.62 9.12 9.38
C GLY A 91 -1.62 9.69 8.39
N ASN A 92 -0.37 9.78 8.83
CA ASN A 92 0.72 10.40 8.07
C ASN A 92 1.84 9.42 7.81
N ILE A 93 2.43 9.49 6.64
CA ILE A 93 3.66 8.78 6.29
C ILE A 93 4.85 9.61 6.76
N VAL A 94 5.66 9.01 7.61
CA VAL A 94 6.84 9.65 8.19
C VAL A 94 8.08 8.79 7.94
N PRO A 95 9.28 9.39 7.89
CA PRO A 95 10.52 8.65 7.76
C PRO A 95 10.73 7.65 8.92
N ILE A 96 11.26 6.48 8.60
CA ILE A 96 11.68 5.53 9.64
C ILE A 96 12.80 6.18 10.47
N PRO A 97 12.75 6.12 11.82
CA PRO A 97 13.79 6.67 12.67
C PRO A 97 15.17 6.08 12.34
N ASN A 98 16.22 6.90 12.41
CA ASN A 98 17.60 6.46 12.17
C ASN A 98 18.15 5.53 13.28
N LYS A 99 17.44 5.43 14.41
CA LYS A 99 17.81 4.59 15.56
C LYS A 99 16.61 3.79 16.02
N GLY A 100 16.84 2.53 16.31
CA GLY A 100 15.86 1.66 16.96
C GLY A 100 15.67 2.01 18.45
N THR A 101 14.69 1.40 19.08
CA THR A 101 14.37 1.57 20.51
C THR A 101 15.53 1.20 21.44
N ASN A 102 16.44 0.33 20.97
CA ASN A 102 17.68 -0.06 21.67
C ASN A 102 18.84 0.93 21.46
N GLY A 103 18.61 2.07 20.80
CA GLY A 103 19.62 3.10 20.49
C GLY A 103 20.58 2.75 19.35
N LYS A 104 20.50 1.55 18.76
CA LYS A 104 21.34 1.14 17.63
C LYS A 104 20.87 1.82 16.33
N LYS A 105 21.84 2.17 15.48
CA LYS A 105 21.56 2.71 14.15
C LYS A 105 20.83 1.66 13.31
N LEU A 106 19.75 2.06 12.65
CA LEU A 106 19.02 1.24 11.70
C LEU A 106 19.61 1.38 10.30
N THR A 107 19.62 0.28 9.56
CA THR A 107 19.98 0.28 8.14
C THR A 107 18.74 0.64 7.31
N LEU A 108 18.84 1.69 6.53
CA LEU A 108 17.78 2.15 5.64
C LEU A 108 18.26 2.10 4.19
N PRO A 109 17.42 1.70 3.24
CA PRO A 109 16.06 1.19 3.42
C PRO A 109 16.02 -0.12 4.19
N HIS A 110 14.91 -0.37 4.91
CA HIS A 110 14.66 -1.65 5.57
C HIS A 110 14.30 -2.70 4.50
N MET A 111 15.19 -3.66 4.28
CA MET A 111 15.00 -4.77 3.32
C MET A 111 15.49 -6.05 3.96
N GLY A 112 14.66 -7.09 3.95
CA GLY A 112 15.03 -8.38 4.52
C GLY A 112 13.84 -9.23 4.96
N TRP A 113 14.15 -10.43 5.42
CA TRP A 113 13.17 -11.33 6.04
C TRP A 113 12.92 -10.90 7.48
N ASN A 114 11.66 -10.76 7.84
CA ASN A 114 11.23 -10.46 9.19
C ASN A 114 10.02 -11.28 9.57
N ASN A 115 9.92 -11.60 10.84
CA ASN A 115 8.79 -12.29 11.39
C ASN A 115 7.57 -11.38 11.47
N LEU A 116 6.40 -11.95 11.24
CA LEU A 116 5.13 -11.30 11.48
C LEU A 116 4.79 -11.33 12.96
N TYR A 117 4.32 -10.22 13.47
CA TYR A 117 3.83 -10.08 14.83
C TYR A 117 2.40 -9.54 14.84
N GLN A 118 1.57 -10.09 15.69
CA GLN A 118 0.26 -9.50 15.97
C GLN A 118 0.46 -8.21 16.78
N SER A 119 -0.24 -7.14 16.39
CA SER A 119 -0.19 -5.91 17.17
C SER A 119 -0.97 -6.06 18.48
N GLU A 120 -0.63 -5.21 19.47
CA GLU A 120 -1.37 -5.19 20.74
C GLU A 120 -2.86 -4.84 20.57
N HIS A 121 -3.19 -4.10 19.50
CA HIS A 121 -4.55 -3.66 19.19
C HIS A 121 -5.35 -4.70 18.38
N PHE A 122 -4.66 -5.58 17.63
CA PHE A 122 -5.29 -6.61 16.80
C PHE A 122 -4.70 -7.98 17.14
N LYS A 123 -5.37 -8.67 18.06
CA LYS A 123 -4.93 -10.00 18.55
C LYS A 123 -5.32 -11.16 17.63
N SER A 124 -5.97 -10.89 16.53
CA SER A 124 -6.36 -11.90 15.55
C SER A 124 -6.21 -11.34 14.14
N TRP A 125 -5.80 -12.18 13.21
CA TRP A 125 -5.77 -11.86 11.77
C TRP A 125 -6.99 -12.41 11.02
N ASN A 126 -8.00 -12.92 11.73
CA ASN A 126 -9.24 -13.39 11.11
C ASN A 126 -9.88 -12.26 10.29
N GLU A 127 -10.41 -12.61 9.13
CA GLU A 127 -11.04 -11.68 8.19
C GLU A 127 -10.07 -10.59 7.63
N THR A 128 -8.75 -10.84 7.71
CA THR A 128 -7.72 -9.99 7.13
C THR A 128 -6.95 -10.72 6.04
N LEU A 129 -6.07 -10.00 5.31
CA LEU A 129 -5.16 -10.60 4.33
C LEU A 129 -4.18 -11.60 4.95
N LEU A 130 -4.03 -11.60 6.26
CA LEU A 130 -3.10 -12.45 7.00
C LEU A 130 -3.79 -13.63 7.70
N GLU A 131 -5.09 -13.89 7.48
CA GLU A 131 -5.84 -14.91 8.21
C GLU A 131 -5.25 -16.32 8.12
N ASN A 132 -4.58 -16.63 7.00
CA ASN A 132 -3.92 -17.92 6.78
C ASN A 132 -2.45 -17.96 7.22
N ASN A 133 -1.96 -16.91 7.88
CA ASN A 133 -0.61 -16.83 8.39
C ASN A 133 -0.59 -17.02 9.91
N ASN A 134 0.55 -17.47 10.43
CA ASN A 134 0.79 -17.59 11.86
C ASN A 134 1.69 -16.46 12.35
N ALA A 135 1.58 -16.13 13.64
CA ALA A 135 2.59 -15.30 14.28
C ALA A 135 3.95 -15.99 14.14
N MET A 136 4.99 -15.21 13.87
CA MET A 136 6.35 -15.65 13.58
C MET A 136 6.59 -16.21 12.17
N ASP A 137 5.58 -16.33 11.30
CA ASP A 137 5.85 -16.58 9.88
C ASP A 137 6.74 -15.46 9.31
N GLU A 138 7.70 -15.83 8.48
CA GLU A 138 8.64 -14.87 7.89
C GLU A 138 8.10 -14.31 6.58
N MET A 139 8.21 -12.98 6.43
CA MET A 139 7.93 -12.28 5.18
C MET A 139 9.10 -11.38 4.79
N TYR A 140 9.29 -11.20 3.49
CA TYR A 140 10.30 -10.29 2.95
C TYR A 140 9.71 -8.88 2.77
N PHE A 141 10.42 -7.89 3.32
CA PHE A 141 10.09 -6.47 3.24
C PHE A 141 11.09 -5.71 2.41
#